data_978e05000e709b79a1714c48e3f71d13
#
_entry.id   978e05000e709b79a1714c48e3f71d13
#
_cell.length_a   1.000
_cell.length_b   1.000
_cell.length_c   1.000
_cell.angle_alpha   90.00
_cell.angle_beta   90.00
_cell.angle_gamma   90.00
#
_symmetry.space_group_name_H-M   'P 1'
#
loop_
_entity.id
_entity.type
_entity.pdbx_description
1 polymer ?
#
loop_
_entity_poly.entity_id
_entity_poly.type
_entity_poly.pdbx_seq_one_letter_code
_entity_poly.pdbx_strand_id
1 'polypeptide(L)'
;MKNISIAIATLFLLCSCSQRRQEIVVNNPATFDRTDEITEICADSITIAKAGEFIITDAEGREIPYQLTYDNRIIFPASVKASDKTIYTVMPGTPAPVDTIAWGRQFPERKDDMAWENDRSAYRAYGPALQQSGERAFGYDIWTKSVPHRVLEKRFDLDINKKISYH
;
A
#
# COMPACT_ATOMS: atom_id res chain seq x y z
N MET A 1 69.60 -8.05 -32.08
CA MET A 1 68.83 -7.63 -30.86
C MET A 1 67.36 -7.91 -31.14
N LYS A 2 66.76 -8.94 -30.50
CA LYS A 2 65.36 -9.32 -30.70
C LYS A 2 64.48 -8.63 -29.65
N ASN A 3 63.57 -7.76 -30.12
CA ASN A 3 62.60 -7.10 -29.25
C ASN A 3 61.44 -8.09 -28.94
N ILE A 4 61.30 -8.42 -27.66
CA ILE A 4 60.16 -9.21 -27.14
C ILE A 4 59.08 -8.22 -26.74
N SER A 5 57.96 -8.20 -27.49
CA SER A 5 56.75 -7.45 -27.11
C SER A 5 55.93 -8.32 -26.16
N ILE A 6 55.84 -7.89 -24.92
CA ILE A 6 54.93 -8.50 -23.90
C ILE A 6 53.53 -7.89 -24.09
N ALA A 7 52.60 -8.67 -24.60
CA ALA A 7 51.18 -8.31 -24.62
C ALA A 7 50.55 -8.59 -23.24
N ILE A 8 50.21 -7.54 -22.52
CA ILE A 8 49.47 -7.65 -21.25
C ILE A 8 47.98 -7.80 -21.61
N ALA A 9 47.46 -9.01 -21.48
CA ALA A 9 46.04 -9.29 -21.62
C ALA A 9 45.35 -8.89 -20.31
N THR A 10 44.67 -7.76 -20.32
CA THR A 10 43.84 -7.31 -19.18
C THR A 10 42.55 -8.13 -19.16
N LEU A 11 42.48 -9.12 -18.25
CA LEU A 11 41.30 -9.93 -18.02
C LEU A 11 40.27 -9.08 -17.22
N PHE A 12 39.28 -8.53 -17.92
CA PHE A 12 38.10 -7.92 -17.27
C PHE A 12 37.27 -9.05 -16.67
N LEU A 13 37.37 -9.26 -15.34
CA LEU A 13 36.40 -10.02 -14.56
C LEU A 13 35.09 -9.22 -14.52
N LEU A 14 34.16 -9.57 -15.38
CA LEU A 14 32.76 -9.15 -15.25
C LEU A 14 32.18 -9.84 -14.02
N CYS A 15 32.27 -9.18 -12.86
CA CYS A 15 31.55 -9.57 -11.67
C CYS A 15 30.06 -9.34 -11.94
N SER A 16 29.38 -10.35 -12.51
CA SER A 16 27.94 -10.36 -12.64
C SER A 16 27.37 -10.42 -11.22
N CYS A 17 27.04 -9.25 -10.67
CA CYS A 17 26.28 -9.15 -9.43
C CYS A 17 24.87 -9.64 -9.75
N SER A 18 24.63 -10.95 -9.56
CA SER A 18 23.31 -11.54 -9.64
C SER A 18 22.47 -10.90 -8.51
N GLN A 19 21.72 -9.84 -8.84
CA GLN A 19 20.76 -9.28 -7.91
C GLN A 19 19.82 -10.41 -7.49
N ARG A 20 19.71 -10.65 -6.20
CA ARG A 20 18.76 -11.63 -5.66
C ARG A 20 17.36 -11.17 -6.06
N ARG A 21 16.63 -12.05 -6.75
CA ARG A 21 15.24 -11.82 -7.16
C ARG A 21 14.42 -12.98 -6.67
N GLN A 22 13.18 -12.70 -6.27
CA GLN A 22 12.22 -13.73 -5.90
C GLN A 22 10.89 -13.40 -6.57
N GLU A 23 10.25 -14.41 -7.18
CA GLU A 23 8.99 -14.23 -7.89
C GLU A 23 7.80 -14.57 -7.00
N ILE A 24 6.74 -13.78 -7.14
CA ILE A 24 5.41 -14.04 -6.59
C ILE A 24 4.49 -14.27 -7.78
N VAL A 25 3.91 -15.46 -7.86
CA VAL A 25 2.94 -15.81 -8.90
C VAL A 25 1.53 -15.62 -8.34
N VAL A 26 0.77 -14.67 -8.91
CA VAL A 26 -0.63 -14.44 -8.56
C VAL A 26 -1.52 -15.03 -9.65
N ASN A 27 -2.39 -15.96 -9.29
CA ASN A 27 -3.32 -16.61 -10.20
C ASN A 27 -4.73 -16.03 -10.06
N ASN A 28 -5.39 -15.80 -11.19
CA ASN A 28 -6.81 -15.47 -11.24
C ASN A 28 -7.61 -16.62 -11.89
N PRO A 29 -8.24 -17.49 -11.12
CA PRO A 29 -9.05 -18.58 -11.68
C PRO A 29 -10.43 -18.11 -12.17
N ALA A 30 -10.82 -16.85 -11.92
CA ALA A 30 -12.11 -16.31 -12.34
C ALA A 30 -12.14 -16.03 -13.85
N THR A 31 -13.34 -16.01 -14.42
CA THR A 31 -13.58 -15.73 -15.84
C THR A 31 -13.65 -14.24 -16.18
N PHE A 32 -13.29 -13.37 -15.23
CA PHE A 32 -13.24 -11.91 -15.39
C PHE A 32 -11.91 -11.37 -14.86
N ASP A 33 -11.51 -10.22 -15.38
CA ASP A 33 -10.29 -9.53 -14.94
C ASP A 33 -10.40 -9.06 -13.49
N ARG A 34 -9.34 -9.21 -12.72
CA ARG A 34 -9.17 -8.60 -11.41
C ARG A 34 -8.17 -7.47 -11.52
N THR A 35 -8.55 -6.29 -11.07
CA THR A 35 -7.73 -5.08 -11.18
C THR A 35 -7.53 -4.47 -9.81
N ASP A 36 -6.27 -4.25 -9.43
CA ASP A 36 -5.85 -3.64 -8.17
C ASP A 36 -6.48 -4.29 -6.93
N GLU A 37 -6.68 -5.61 -6.99
CA GLU A 37 -7.15 -6.37 -5.83
C GLU A 37 -6.01 -6.63 -4.84
N ILE A 38 -6.28 -6.42 -3.56
CA ILE A 38 -5.29 -6.65 -2.51
C ILE A 38 -4.95 -8.13 -2.44
N THR A 39 -3.70 -8.41 -2.72
CA THR A 39 -3.08 -9.73 -2.59
C THR A 39 -2.24 -9.77 -1.33
N GLU A 40 -2.26 -10.90 -0.64
CA GLU A 40 -1.62 -11.10 0.64
C GLU A 40 -0.71 -12.33 0.62
N ILE A 41 0.52 -12.16 1.10
CA ILE A 41 1.48 -13.25 1.25
C ILE A 41 2.15 -13.19 2.62
N CYS A 42 2.59 -14.34 3.13
CA CYS A 42 3.39 -14.38 4.36
C CYS A 42 4.77 -13.77 4.11
N ALA A 43 5.19 -12.77 4.89
CA ALA A 43 6.48 -12.12 4.74
C ALA A 43 7.65 -13.13 4.92
N ASP A 44 7.47 -14.16 5.73
CA ASP A 44 8.48 -15.21 5.92
C ASP A 44 8.75 -16.05 4.67
N SER A 45 7.83 -16.09 3.71
CA SER A 45 8.02 -16.74 2.42
C SER A 45 8.95 -15.96 1.49
N ILE A 46 9.21 -14.68 1.80
CA ILE A 46 10.05 -13.79 1.01
C ILE A 46 11.41 -13.63 1.66
N THR A 47 12.38 -14.40 1.17
CA THR A 47 13.75 -14.39 1.71
C THR A 47 14.40 -13.01 1.66
N ILE A 48 14.11 -12.23 0.63
CA ILE A 48 14.62 -10.87 0.43
C ILE A 48 14.10 -9.92 1.51
N ALA A 49 12.83 -10.03 1.89
CA ALA A 49 12.23 -9.22 2.94
C ALA A 49 12.92 -9.37 4.31
N LYS A 50 13.49 -10.55 4.58
CA LYS A 50 14.26 -10.80 5.81
C LYS A 50 15.63 -10.14 5.81
N ALA A 51 16.15 -9.79 4.64
CA ALA A 51 17.50 -9.24 4.49
C ALA A 51 17.55 -7.72 4.57
N GLY A 52 16.42 -7.02 4.47
CA GLY A 52 16.35 -5.56 4.49
C GLY A 52 15.24 -4.99 3.60
N GLU A 53 15.40 -3.75 3.19
CA GLU A 53 14.46 -3.07 2.31
C GLU A 53 14.39 -3.74 0.94
N PHE A 54 13.20 -3.79 0.39
CA PHE A 54 12.92 -4.39 -0.90
C PHE A 54 11.85 -3.62 -1.65
N ILE A 55 11.79 -3.82 -2.95
CA ILE A 55 10.72 -3.33 -3.83
C ILE A 55 10.00 -4.52 -4.47
N ILE A 56 8.76 -4.30 -4.85
CA ILE A 56 7.97 -5.24 -5.66
C ILE A 56 7.72 -4.57 -7.01
N THR A 57 7.96 -5.30 -8.10
CA THR A 57 7.69 -4.80 -9.45
C THR A 57 6.74 -5.73 -10.19
N ASP A 58 5.96 -5.18 -11.10
CA ASP A 58 5.14 -5.94 -12.04
C ASP A 58 5.98 -6.50 -13.21
N ALA A 59 5.30 -7.12 -14.17
CA ALA A 59 5.94 -7.71 -15.35
C ALA A 59 6.62 -6.67 -16.27
N GLU A 60 6.17 -5.43 -16.24
CA GLU A 60 6.73 -4.30 -16.99
C GLU A 60 7.87 -3.59 -16.23
N GLY A 61 8.20 -4.06 -15.02
CA GLY A 61 9.23 -3.47 -14.16
C GLY A 61 8.79 -2.21 -13.40
N ARG A 62 7.50 -1.90 -13.38
CA ARG A 62 6.95 -0.78 -12.60
C ARG A 62 6.87 -1.18 -11.14
N GLU A 63 7.31 -0.29 -10.25
CA GLU A 63 7.22 -0.51 -8.82
C GLU A 63 5.75 -0.51 -8.37
N ILE A 64 5.40 -1.51 -7.57
CA ILE A 64 4.08 -1.68 -6.96
C ILE A 64 4.19 -1.36 -5.49
N PRO A 65 3.35 -0.44 -4.96
CA PRO A 65 3.35 -0.13 -3.53
C PRO A 65 2.92 -1.35 -2.72
N TYR A 66 3.51 -1.52 -1.54
CA TYR A 66 3.14 -2.58 -0.63
C TYR A 66 3.13 -2.09 0.82
N GLN A 67 2.53 -2.88 1.70
CA GLN A 67 2.54 -2.64 3.13
C GLN A 67 2.87 -3.93 3.87
N LEU A 68 3.67 -3.81 4.94
CA LEU A 68 3.85 -4.85 5.95
C LEU A 68 2.76 -4.69 7.01
N THR A 69 2.07 -5.79 7.32
CA THR A 69 1.01 -5.81 8.34
C THR A 69 1.56 -6.27 9.69
N TYR A 70 0.79 -6.06 10.76
CA TYR A 70 1.19 -6.45 12.13
C TYR A 70 1.33 -7.95 12.32
N ASP A 71 0.63 -8.75 11.52
CA ASP A 71 0.65 -10.20 11.53
C ASP A 71 1.65 -10.80 10.54
N ASN A 72 2.67 -10.02 10.18
CA ASN A 72 3.80 -10.44 9.36
C ASN A 72 3.40 -10.87 7.93
N ARG A 73 2.53 -10.06 7.31
CA ARG A 73 2.15 -10.25 5.91
C ARG A 73 2.61 -9.08 5.06
N ILE A 74 2.81 -9.34 3.79
CA ILE A 74 3.00 -8.34 2.76
C ILE A 74 1.68 -8.27 1.99
N ILE A 75 1.08 -7.08 1.92
CA ILE A 75 -0.10 -6.81 1.10
C ILE A 75 0.25 -5.82 0.00
N PHE A 76 -0.25 -6.07 -1.20
CA PHE A 76 -0.02 -5.21 -2.37
C PHE A 76 -1.17 -5.36 -3.37
N PRO A 77 -1.49 -4.30 -4.18
CA PRO A 77 -2.49 -4.40 -5.24
C PRO A 77 -1.96 -5.25 -6.39
N ALA A 78 -2.73 -6.24 -6.81
CA ALA A 78 -2.40 -7.09 -7.94
C ALA A 78 -3.47 -7.01 -9.02
N SER A 79 -3.03 -6.97 -10.29
CA SER A 79 -3.91 -7.01 -11.45
C SER A 79 -3.60 -8.25 -12.26
N VAL A 80 -4.64 -9.08 -12.50
CA VAL A 80 -4.49 -10.35 -13.21
C VAL A 80 -5.69 -10.54 -14.15
N LYS A 81 -5.43 -10.87 -15.40
CA LYS A 81 -6.46 -11.15 -16.40
C LYS A 81 -7.30 -12.39 -16.06
N ALA A 82 -8.48 -12.47 -16.67
CA ALA A 82 -9.38 -13.62 -16.53
C ALA A 82 -8.66 -14.93 -16.88
N SER A 83 -8.77 -15.93 -16.00
CA SER A 83 -8.18 -17.28 -16.18
C SER A 83 -6.67 -17.27 -16.48
N ASP A 84 -5.93 -16.30 -15.95
CA ASP A 84 -4.50 -16.09 -16.19
C ASP A 84 -3.72 -15.92 -14.88
N LYS A 85 -2.42 -15.70 -15.00
CA LYS A 85 -1.49 -15.42 -13.91
C LYS A 85 -0.60 -14.23 -14.24
N THR A 86 -0.21 -13.48 -13.22
CA THR A 86 0.79 -12.41 -13.31
C THR A 86 1.95 -12.72 -12.36
N ILE A 87 3.16 -12.41 -12.80
CA ILE A 87 4.38 -12.57 -12.01
C ILE A 87 4.80 -11.20 -11.49
N TYR A 88 4.96 -11.09 -10.19
CA TYR A 88 5.57 -9.95 -9.51
C TYR A 88 6.96 -10.32 -9.05
N THR A 89 7.91 -9.41 -9.15
CA THR A 89 9.29 -9.65 -8.76
C THR A 89 9.64 -8.84 -7.53
N VAL A 90 10.12 -9.53 -6.50
CA VAL A 90 10.70 -8.90 -5.30
C VAL A 90 12.21 -8.83 -5.50
N MET A 91 12.80 -7.67 -5.22
CA MET A 91 14.24 -7.46 -5.28
C MET A 91 14.69 -6.47 -4.19
N PRO A 92 15.96 -6.53 -3.73
CA PRO A 92 16.49 -5.52 -2.83
C PRO A 92 16.39 -4.12 -3.42
N GLY A 93 15.96 -3.16 -2.63
CA GLY A 93 15.79 -1.76 -3.06
C GLY A 93 15.07 -0.94 -2.00
N THR A 94 15.20 0.37 -2.07
CA THR A 94 14.46 1.30 -1.20
C THR A 94 13.14 1.66 -1.88
N PRO A 95 11.98 1.37 -1.24
CA PRO A 95 10.68 1.68 -1.82
C PRO A 95 10.50 3.17 -2.09
N ALA A 96 9.85 3.49 -3.21
CA ALA A 96 9.43 4.85 -3.49
C ALA A 96 8.45 5.36 -2.42
N PRO A 97 8.48 6.64 -2.05
CA PRO A 97 7.50 7.22 -1.14
C PRO A 97 6.09 7.08 -1.72
N VAL A 98 5.16 6.59 -0.89
CA VAL A 98 3.74 6.46 -1.26
C VAL A 98 2.92 7.44 -0.42
N ASP A 99 2.07 8.22 -1.08
CA ASP A 99 1.11 9.06 -0.37
C ASP A 99 0.12 8.20 0.43
N THR A 100 -0.09 8.58 1.69
CA THR A 100 -1.06 7.89 2.54
C THR A 100 -2.47 8.16 2.03
N ILE A 101 -3.09 7.16 1.42
CA ILE A 101 -4.44 7.26 0.87
C ILE A 101 -5.50 7.07 1.96
N ALA A 102 -5.31 6.09 2.84
CA ALA A 102 -6.22 5.82 3.95
C ALA A 102 -5.74 6.49 5.23
N TRP A 103 -6.67 7.12 5.95
CA TRP A 103 -6.37 7.83 7.19
C TRP A 103 -7.55 7.76 8.13
N GLY A 104 -7.29 7.78 9.44
CA GLY A 104 -8.33 7.84 10.46
C GLY A 104 -7.77 8.17 11.82
N ARG A 105 -8.63 8.74 12.67
CA ARG A 105 -8.34 8.96 14.07
C ARG A 105 -9.62 9.03 14.90
N GLN A 106 -9.45 8.95 16.22
CA GLN A 106 -10.48 9.33 17.16
C GLN A 106 -10.61 10.86 17.23
N PHE A 107 -11.84 11.35 17.39
CA PHE A 107 -12.19 12.76 17.53
C PHE A 107 -12.85 13.00 18.89
N PRO A 108 -12.06 13.17 19.99
CA PRO A 108 -12.62 13.47 21.31
C PRO A 108 -13.49 14.73 21.31
N GLU A 109 -13.09 15.73 20.52
CA GLU A 109 -13.79 16.99 20.32
C GLU A 109 -15.17 16.84 19.68
N ARG A 110 -15.46 15.65 19.11
CA ARG A 110 -16.72 15.27 18.51
C ARG A 110 -17.34 14.07 19.24
N LYS A 111 -17.48 14.17 20.55
CA LYS A 111 -18.10 13.14 21.41
C LYS A 111 -17.46 11.74 21.25
N ASP A 112 -16.14 11.70 21.11
CA ASP A 112 -15.31 10.50 20.94
C ASP A 112 -15.58 9.68 19.67
N ASP A 113 -16.09 10.31 18.62
CA ASP A 113 -16.27 9.64 17.33
C ASP A 113 -14.95 9.06 16.82
N MET A 114 -15.00 7.89 16.22
CA MET A 114 -13.92 7.37 15.38
C MET A 114 -14.28 7.63 13.93
N ALA A 115 -13.43 8.32 13.19
CA ALA A 115 -13.65 8.58 11.78
C ALA A 115 -12.41 8.24 10.94
N TRP A 116 -12.65 7.74 9.73
CA TRP A 116 -11.61 7.37 8.78
C TRP A 116 -12.07 7.59 7.35
N GLU A 117 -11.12 7.76 6.46
CA GLU A 117 -11.36 7.97 5.04
C GLU A 117 -10.27 7.38 4.16
N ASN A 118 -10.62 7.08 2.92
CA ASN A 118 -9.69 6.83 1.84
C ASN A 118 -9.94 7.82 0.69
N ASP A 119 -9.44 7.56 -0.50
CA ASP A 119 -9.63 8.41 -1.69
C ASP A 119 -11.06 8.40 -2.24
N ARG A 120 -11.93 7.46 -1.83
CA ARG A 120 -13.27 7.26 -2.37
C ARG A 120 -14.39 7.47 -1.37
N SER A 121 -14.16 7.15 -0.11
CA SER A 121 -15.20 7.10 0.92
C SER A 121 -14.69 7.61 2.25
N ALA A 122 -15.61 8.11 3.07
CA ALA A 122 -15.35 8.48 4.44
C ALA A 122 -16.39 7.83 5.36
N TYR A 123 -16.00 7.57 6.59
CA TYR A 123 -16.76 6.81 7.56
C TYR A 123 -16.67 7.46 8.92
N ARG A 124 -17.73 7.31 9.73
CA ARG A 124 -17.74 7.67 11.14
C ARG A 124 -18.47 6.61 11.94
N ALA A 125 -17.85 6.17 13.03
CA ALA A 125 -18.53 5.45 14.08
C ALA A 125 -18.82 6.41 15.22
N TYR A 126 -20.06 6.44 15.72
CA TYR A 126 -20.47 7.28 16.84
C TYR A 126 -19.76 6.87 18.13
N GLY A 127 -19.18 7.87 18.80
CA GLY A 127 -18.42 7.65 20.03
C GLY A 127 -19.30 7.45 21.27
N PRO A 128 -18.73 6.87 22.33
CA PRO A 128 -19.47 6.59 23.56
C PRO A 128 -19.96 7.85 24.29
N ALA A 129 -19.27 8.98 24.15
CA ALA A 129 -19.68 10.24 24.76
C ALA A 129 -21.00 10.78 24.18
N LEU A 130 -21.35 10.40 22.93
CA LEU A 130 -22.65 10.74 22.37
C LEU A 130 -23.80 10.08 23.14
N GLN A 131 -23.65 8.83 23.55
CA GLN A 131 -24.64 8.10 24.32
C GLN A 131 -24.83 8.71 25.73
N GLN A 132 -23.73 9.18 26.33
CA GLN A 132 -23.77 9.83 27.65
C GLN A 132 -24.48 11.19 27.63
N SER A 133 -24.57 11.85 26.46
CA SER A 133 -25.29 13.11 26.28
C SER A 133 -26.81 12.96 26.22
N GLY A 134 -27.33 11.72 26.29
CA GLY A 134 -28.76 11.41 26.17
C GLY A 134 -29.25 11.22 24.73
N GLU A 135 -28.41 11.42 23.76
CA GLU A 135 -28.72 11.11 22.37
C GLU A 135 -28.63 9.60 22.10
N ARG A 136 -29.70 9.04 21.53
CA ARG A 136 -29.76 7.61 21.18
C ARG A 136 -29.35 7.38 19.72
N ALA A 137 -28.18 7.85 19.37
CA ALA A 137 -27.61 7.60 18.04
C ALA A 137 -26.56 6.49 18.13
N PHE A 138 -26.75 5.44 17.34
CA PHE A 138 -25.85 4.28 17.25
C PHE A 138 -25.60 3.99 15.79
N GLY A 139 -24.39 3.56 15.45
CA GLY A 139 -24.06 3.07 14.12
C GLY A 139 -22.95 3.84 13.42
N TYR A 140 -23.04 3.86 12.11
CA TYR A 140 -22.02 4.40 11.22
C TYR A 140 -22.64 5.36 10.23
N ASP A 141 -21.94 6.46 9.95
CA ASP A 141 -22.15 7.24 8.75
C ASP A 141 -21.18 6.78 7.67
N ILE A 142 -21.65 6.79 6.43
CA ILE A 142 -20.85 6.45 5.24
C ILE A 142 -21.09 7.54 4.21
N TRP A 143 -20.01 8.13 3.71
CA TRP A 143 -20.05 9.14 2.66
C TRP A 143 -19.22 8.73 1.47
N THR A 144 -19.72 8.97 0.28
CA THR A 144 -18.92 8.95 -0.94
C THR A 144 -18.19 10.30 -1.09
N LYS A 145 -16.96 10.25 -1.56
CA LYS A 145 -16.15 11.45 -1.77
C LYS A 145 -16.14 11.86 -3.23
N SER A 146 -16.26 13.16 -3.48
CA SER A 146 -16.08 13.75 -4.81
C SER A 146 -14.62 14.15 -5.10
N VAL A 147 -13.74 13.98 -4.12
CA VAL A 147 -12.31 14.36 -4.20
C VAL A 147 -11.44 13.27 -3.56
N PRO A 148 -10.25 12.97 -4.09
CA PRO A 148 -9.40 11.92 -3.57
C PRO A 148 -8.61 12.32 -2.30
N HIS A 149 -8.42 13.62 -2.04
CA HIS A 149 -7.66 14.08 -0.88
C HIS A 149 -8.49 14.03 0.42
N ARG A 150 -7.82 14.13 1.57
CA ARG A 150 -8.45 14.11 2.90
C ARG A 150 -9.39 15.29 3.10
N VAL A 151 -10.56 15.05 3.64
CA VAL A 151 -11.60 16.06 3.88
C VAL A 151 -12.22 16.01 5.28
N LEU A 152 -12.13 14.90 6.01
CA LEU A 152 -12.82 14.72 7.29
C LEU A 152 -12.44 15.76 8.33
N GLU A 153 -11.17 16.01 8.57
CA GLU A 153 -10.74 17.01 9.56
C GLU A 153 -11.30 18.39 9.26
N LYS A 154 -11.18 18.82 8.00
CA LYS A 154 -11.72 20.11 7.56
C LYS A 154 -13.24 20.17 7.72
N ARG A 155 -13.96 19.09 7.39
CA ARG A 155 -15.42 19.02 7.49
C ARG A 155 -15.87 19.06 8.95
N PHE A 156 -15.20 18.33 9.83
CA PHE A 156 -15.50 18.34 11.26
C PHE A 156 -15.19 19.69 11.90
N ASP A 157 -14.08 20.34 11.51
CA ASP A 157 -13.79 21.71 11.97
C ASP A 157 -14.88 22.70 11.56
N LEU A 158 -15.34 22.64 10.31
CA LEU A 158 -16.44 23.49 9.83
C LEU A 158 -17.74 23.25 10.62
N ASP A 159 -18.09 22.02 10.90
CA ASP A 159 -19.30 21.67 11.65
C ASP A 159 -19.21 22.13 13.12
N ILE A 160 -18.11 21.82 13.80
CA ILE A 160 -17.91 22.11 15.21
C ILE A 160 -17.79 23.64 15.44
N ASN A 161 -16.89 24.28 14.71
CA ASN A 161 -16.49 25.67 14.99
C ASN A 161 -17.28 26.71 14.19
N LYS A 162 -17.78 26.39 13.01
CA LYS A 162 -18.51 27.32 12.15
C LYS A 162 -19.99 26.99 11.97
N LYS A 163 -20.46 25.89 12.53
CA LYS A 163 -21.84 25.40 12.40
C LYS A 163 -22.28 25.22 10.93
N ILE A 164 -21.32 24.87 10.06
CA ILE A 164 -21.56 24.54 8.66
C ILE A 164 -21.68 23.04 8.54
N SER A 165 -22.90 22.54 8.35
CA SER A 165 -23.15 21.10 8.16
C SER A 165 -22.45 20.58 6.90
N TYR A 166 -22.02 19.33 6.96
CA TYR A 166 -21.45 18.57 5.83
C TYR A 166 -22.48 17.61 5.19
N HIS A 167 -23.73 17.71 5.57
CA HIS A 167 -24.87 16.98 4.99
C HIS A 167 -25.46 17.73 3.82
#